data_900268d1989fdba96d45729ab7df3ab3
#
_entry.id   900268d1989fdba96d45729ab7df3ab3
#
_cell.length_a   1.000
_cell.length_b   1.000
_cell.length_c   1.000
_cell.angle_alpha   90.00
_cell.angle_beta   90.00
_cell.angle_gamma   90.00
#
_symmetry.space_group_name_H-M   'P 1'
#
loop_
_entity.id
_entity.type
_entity.pdbx_description
1 polymer ?
#
loop_
_entity_poly.entity_id
_entity_poly.type
_entity_poly.pdbx_seq_one_letter_code
_entity_poly.pdbx_strand_id
1 'polypeptide(L)'
;MNKSAETLEYFKTLPSSFYTFGIPKAHHDSHLYNFENLYTRDNNDFWVKIKDTTKKFLTLDTIKCPRYLFLCGEPGSGKSHYAVGLYRAMLQKRGLGSGGGGVFFTSYMNMAREIIAGFQDDIPLRVSLDGYLADRWLFLDDFTSSDRIFKTDSMEFQLFRDIIINRWDSEKTLITSSNLESDILMKKLNEMFGDYLVSRLSDSIVLQFPDDDLRKKKNE
;
A
#
# COMPACT_ATOMS: atom_id res chain seq x y z
N MET A 1 -13.64 27.64 -0.04
CA MET A 1 -12.40 27.28 -0.76
C MET A 1 -12.38 25.78 -0.91
N ASN A 2 -12.06 25.29 -2.09
CA ASN A 2 -12.17 23.86 -2.43
C ASN A 2 -10.93 23.14 -1.90
N LYS A 3 -11.09 22.27 -0.89
CA LYS A 3 -9.98 21.49 -0.26
C LYS A 3 -9.11 20.75 -1.26
N SER A 4 -9.65 20.39 -2.42
CA SER A 4 -8.91 19.74 -3.51
C SER A 4 -7.91 20.69 -4.19
N ALA A 5 -8.20 21.97 -4.29
CA ALA A 5 -7.28 22.95 -4.88
C ALA A 5 -6.09 23.25 -3.96
N GLU A 6 -6.34 23.35 -2.63
CA GLU A 6 -5.29 23.54 -1.63
C GLU A 6 -4.34 22.32 -1.58
N THR A 7 -4.89 21.12 -1.69
CA THR A 7 -4.11 19.87 -1.75
C THR A 7 -3.20 19.86 -2.98
N LEU A 8 -3.71 20.27 -4.13
CA LEU A 8 -2.95 20.28 -5.38
C LEU A 8 -1.82 21.35 -5.34
N GLU A 9 -2.07 22.51 -4.74
CA GLU A 9 -1.04 23.54 -4.57
C GLU A 9 0.07 23.12 -3.64
N TYR A 10 -0.25 22.49 -2.51
CA TYR A 10 0.76 21.97 -1.60
C TYR A 10 1.71 20.99 -2.30
N PHE A 11 1.19 20.05 -3.08
CA PHE A 11 2.03 19.11 -3.81
C PHE A 11 2.90 19.78 -4.90
N LYS A 12 2.46 20.87 -5.48
CA LYS A 12 3.29 21.64 -6.41
C LYS A 12 4.51 22.32 -5.76
N THR A 13 4.46 22.55 -4.46
CA THR A 13 5.56 23.13 -3.68
C THR A 13 6.62 22.10 -3.28
N LEU A 14 6.29 20.79 -3.34
CA LEU A 14 7.26 19.73 -3.06
C LEU A 14 8.18 19.50 -4.25
N PRO A 15 9.46 19.16 -4.03
CA PRO A 15 10.33 18.71 -5.11
C PRO A 15 9.65 17.58 -5.89
N SER A 16 9.70 17.62 -7.22
CA SER A 16 9.04 16.64 -8.09
C SER A 16 9.47 15.20 -7.78
N SER A 17 10.69 15.00 -7.30
CA SER A 17 11.21 13.71 -6.84
C SER A 17 10.43 13.12 -5.68
N PHE A 18 9.93 13.93 -4.74
CA PHE A 18 9.12 13.44 -3.61
C PHE A 18 7.69 13.08 -4.02
N TYR A 19 7.17 13.81 -5.00
CA TYR A 19 5.82 13.60 -5.49
C TYR A 19 5.66 12.31 -6.30
N THR A 20 6.71 11.88 -6.97
CA THR A 20 6.72 10.74 -7.89
C THR A 20 7.59 9.58 -7.43
N PHE A 21 8.37 9.75 -6.35
CA PHE A 21 9.29 8.72 -5.90
C PHE A 21 8.56 7.42 -5.56
N GLY A 22 9.00 6.33 -6.16
CA GLY A 22 8.39 5.00 -5.99
C GLY A 22 7.03 4.82 -6.68
N ILE A 23 6.39 5.90 -7.16
CA ILE A 23 5.07 5.84 -7.79
C ILE A 23 5.21 5.57 -9.30
N PRO A 24 4.53 4.54 -9.84
CA PRO A 24 4.50 4.30 -11.28
C PRO A 24 3.93 5.50 -12.05
N LYS A 25 4.49 5.80 -13.23
CA LYS A 25 4.06 6.95 -14.07
C LYS A 25 2.55 6.99 -14.33
N ALA A 26 1.92 5.82 -14.51
CA ALA A 26 0.48 5.71 -14.72
C ALA A 26 -0.36 6.28 -13.56
N HIS A 27 0.23 6.47 -12.38
CA HIS A 27 -0.44 6.95 -11.17
C HIS A 27 0.06 8.33 -10.70
N HIS A 28 0.84 9.05 -11.53
CA HIS A 28 1.33 10.38 -11.14
C HIS A 28 0.19 11.39 -10.92
N ASP A 29 -0.96 11.21 -11.58
CA ASP A 29 -2.16 12.05 -11.42
C ASP A 29 -3.21 11.45 -10.49
N SER A 30 -2.88 10.35 -9.77
CA SER A 30 -3.82 9.71 -8.86
C SER A 30 -3.95 10.47 -7.54
N HIS A 31 -5.16 10.91 -7.21
CA HIS A 31 -5.51 11.60 -5.98
C HIS A 31 -6.84 11.08 -5.41
N LEU A 32 -7.05 11.20 -4.11
CA LEU A 32 -8.30 10.74 -3.47
C LEU A 32 -9.55 11.41 -4.05
N TYR A 33 -9.49 12.68 -4.40
CA TYR A 33 -10.61 13.39 -5.00
C TYR A 33 -10.97 12.86 -6.40
N ASN A 34 -9.99 12.39 -7.17
CA ASN A 34 -10.24 11.74 -8.46
C ASN A 34 -10.90 10.38 -8.26
N PHE A 35 -10.54 9.68 -7.19
CA PHE A 35 -11.13 8.41 -6.83
C PHE A 35 -12.62 8.53 -6.50
N GLU A 36 -13.02 9.60 -5.84
CA GLU A 36 -14.42 9.90 -5.56
C GLU A 36 -15.28 9.93 -6.83
N ASN A 37 -14.78 10.51 -7.90
CA ASN A 37 -15.50 10.61 -9.16
C ASN A 37 -15.61 9.27 -9.92
N LEU A 38 -14.74 8.32 -9.64
CA LEU A 38 -14.73 7.02 -10.32
C LEU A 38 -15.77 6.04 -9.78
N TYR A 39 -16.13 6.14 -8.50
CA TYR A 39 -16.94 5.13 -7.79
C TYR A 39 -18.31 5.61 -7.31
N THR A 40 -18.64 6.89 -7.43
CA THR A 40 -19.90 7.44 -6.87
C THR A 40 -21.17 6.96 -7.58
N ARG A 41 -21.08 6.27 -8.70
CA ARG A 41 -22.26 6.00 -9.53
C ARG A 41 -23.00 4.72 -9.17
N ASP A 42 -22.35 3.64 -8.78
CA ASP A 42 -23.01 2.32 -8.78
C ASP A 42 -22.78 1.44 -7.53
N ASN A 43 -21.96 1.81 -6.55
CA ASN A 43 -21.67 0.94 -5.40
C ASN A 43 -21.50 1.70 -4.08
N ASN A 44 -22.64 2.02 -3.48
CA ASN A 44 -22.69 2.85 -2.26
C ASN A 44 -21.98 2.19 -1.06
N ASP A 45 -22.10 0.87 -0.89
CA ASP A 45 -21.54 0.16 0.26
C ASP A 45 -20.02 0.09 0.22
N PHE A 46 -19.45 -0.16 -0.95
CA PHE A 46 -18.00 -0.14 -1.16
C PHE A 46 -17.44 1.27 -0.91
N TRP A 47 -18.14 2.30 -1.43
CA TRP A 47 -17.74 3.69 -1.24
C TRP A 47 -17.77 4.12 0.24
N VAL A 48 -18.74 3.67 1.00
CA VAL A 48 -18.79 3.90 2.46
C VAL A 48 -17.59 3.27 3.14
N LYS A 49 -17.26 2.02 2.82
CA LYS A 49 -16.07 1.34 3.38
C LYS A 49 -14.77 2.07 3.04
N ILE A 50 -14.60 2.54 1.81
CA ILE A 50 -13.43 3.33 1.39
C ILE A 50 -13.32 4.63 2.20
N LYS A 51 -14.41 5.38 2.33
CA LYS A 51 -14.44 6.63 3.12
C LYS A 51 -14.07 6.39 4.58
N ASP A 52 -14.66 5.39 5.19
CA ASP A 52 -14.39 5.05 6.60
C ASP A 52 -12.95 4.60 6.79
N THR A 53 -12.43 3.78 5.89
CA THR A 53 -11.03 3.35 5.92
C THR A 53 -10.10 4.55 5.74
N THR A 54 -10.32 5.38 4.74
CA THR A 54 -9.54 6.60 4.51
C THR A 54 -9.54 7.50 5.75
N LYS A 55 -10.72 7.70 6.37
CA LYS A 55 -10.85 8.48 7.59
C LYS A 55 -10.02 7.90 8.72
N LYS A 56 -10.06 6.58 8.95
CA LYS A 56 -9.24 5.91 9.98
C LYS A 56 -7.76 6.23 9.79
N PHE A 57 -7.23 6.06 8.59
CA PHE A 57 -5.81 6.31 8.30
C PHE A 57 -5.42 7.79 8.42
N LEU A 58 -6.32 8.70 8.09
CA LEU A 58 -6.04 10.13 8.15
C LEU A 58 -6.29 10.76 9.53
N THR A 59 -7.16 10.20 10.37
CA THR A 59 -7.58 10.84 11.63
C THR A 59 -7.05 10.17 12.88
N LEU A 60 -6.80 8.86 12.84
CA LEU A 60 -6.36 8.14 14.02
C LEU A 60 -4.90 8.46 14.37
N ASP A 61 -4.64 8.52 15.67
CA ASP A 61 -3.29 8.49 16.19
C ASP A 61 -2.62 7.18 15.77
N THR A 62 -1.31 7.25 15.63
CA THR A 62 -0.48 6.15 15.15
C THR A 62 -0.69 4.84 15.94
N ILE A 63 -1.07 4.92 17.21
CA ILE A 63 -1.29 3.76 18.11
C ILE A 63 -2.60 3.02 17.77
N LYS A 64 -3.61 3.73 17.28
CA LYS A 64 -4.95 3.18 17.01
C LYS A 64 -5.18 2.84 15.53
N CYS A 65 -4.18 3.05 14.70
CA CYS A 65 -4.31 2.77 13.27
C CYS A 65 -4.17 1.26 13.01
N PRO A 66 -4.98 0.70 12.10
CA PRO A 66 -4.83 -0.70 11.71
C PRO A 66 -3.40 -1.01 11.24
N ARG A 67 -2.88 -2.18 11.64
CA ARG A 67 -1.52 -2.59 11.26
C ARG A 67 -1.40 -2.90 9.78
N TYR A 68 -2.46 -3.46 9.21
CA TYR A 68 -2.46 -3.88 7.81
C TYR A 68 -3.71 -3.39 7.09
N LEU A 69 -3.51 -2.96 5.85
CA LEU A 69 -4.56 -2.69 4.88
C LEU A 69 -4.24 -3.45 3.60
N PHE A 70 -5.08 -4.42 3.26
CA PHE A 70 -5.00 -5.17 2.02
C PHE A 70 -6.05 -4.65 1.03
N LEU A 71 -5.58 -4.25 -0.15
CA LEU A 71 -6.41 -3.80 -1.26
C LEU A 71 -6.46 -4.94 -2.28
N CYS A 72 -7.57 -5.64 -2.35
CA CYS A 72 -7.75 -6.86 -3.13
C CYS A 72 -8.66 -6.62 -4.34
N GLY A 73 -8.49 -7.40 -5.41
CA GLY A 73 -9.38 -7.38 -6.58
C GLY A 73 -8.64 -7.41 -7.91
N GLU A 74 -9.38 -7.48 -9.00
CA GLU A 74 -8.87 -7.62 -10.36
C GLU A 74 -7.96 -6.46 -10.80
N PRO A 75 -7.03 -6.71 -11.75
CA PRO A 75 -6.25 -5.64 -12.38
C PRO A 75 -7.18 -4.60 -13.02
N GLY A 76 -6.86 -3.31 -12.81
CA GLY A 76 -7.67 -2.20 -13.34
C GLY A 76 -8.79 -1.72 -12.42
N SER A 77 -9.07 -2.40 -11.32
CA SER A 77 -10.13 -2.03 -10.37
C SER A 77 -9.86 -0.76 -9.54
N GLY A 78 -8.69 -0.13 -9.67
CA GLY A 78 -8.37 1.14 -9.01
C GLY A 78 -7.58 1.03 -7.69
N LYS A 79 -7.12 -0.16 -7.30
CA LYS A 79 -6.32 -0.38 -6.05
C LYS A 79 -5.11 0.54 -5.94
N SER A 80 -4.24 0.51 -6.96
CA SER A 80 -3.03 1.33 -6.97
C SER A 80 -3.36 2.82 -7.02
N HIS A 81 -4.44 3.21 -7.72
CA HIS A 81 -4.92 4.59 -7.72
C HIS A 81 -5.32 5.05 -6.31
N TYR A 82 -6.07 4.21 -5.60
CA TYR A 82 -6.45 4.48 -4.21
C TYR A 82 -5.24 4.50 -3.28
N ALA A 83 -4.32 3.52 -3.40
CA ALA A 83 -3.11 3.47 -2.60
C ALA A 83 -2.26 4.75 -2.74
N VAL A 84 -2.04 5.21 -3.97
CA VAL A 84 -1.30 6.45 -4.25
C VAL A 84 -2.06 7.68 -3.73
N GLY A 85 -3.37 7.73 -3.90
CA GLY A 85 -4.20 8.82 -3.37
C GLY A 85 -4.12 8.91 -1.84
N LEU A 86 -4.22 7.76 -1.15
CA LEU A 86 -4.09 7.68 0.30
C LEU A 86 -2.67 8.06 0.77
N TYR A 87 -1.64 7.55 0.10
CA TYR A 87 -0.24 7.91 0.34
C TYR A 87 -0.03 9.43 0.30
N ARG A 88 -0.50 10.09 -0.75
CA ARG A 88 -0.38 11.54 -0.91
C ARG A 88 -1.13 12.32 0.18
N ALA A 89 -2.35 11.89 0.50
CA ALA A 89 -3.11 12.51 1.58
C ALA A 89 -2.42 12.36 2.95
N MET A 90 -1.76 11.23 3.18
CA MET A 90 -0.98 11.01 4.38
C MET A 90 0.29 11.86 4.42
N LEU A 91 1.01 11.99 3.29
CA LEU A 91 2.16 12.90 3.17
C LEU A 91 1.77 14.34 3.49
N GLN A 92 0.66 14.81 2.91
CA GLN A 92 0.17 16.16 3.14
C GLN A 92 -0.16 16.41 4.62
N LYS A 93 -0.77 15.44 5.27
CA LYS A 93 -1.21 15.60 6.66
C LYS A 93 -0.07 15.50 7.67
N ARG A 94 0.90 14.62 7.43
CA ARG A 94 1.96 14.26 8.40
C ARG A 94 3.28 14.93 8.11
N GLY A 95 3.43 15.54 6.95
CA GLY A 95 4.69 16.07 6.46
C GLY A 95 5.67 14.96 6.04
N LEU A 96 6.78 15.37 5.44
CA LEU A 96 7.92 14.51 5.18
C LEU A 96 8.66 14.35 6.51
N GLY A 97 8.27 13.35 7.30
CA GLY A 97 8.84 13.16 8.63
C GLY A 97 10.30 12.69 8.56
N SER A 98 11.21 13.55 8.96
CA SER A 98 12.52 13.13 9.41
C SER A 98 12.38 12.54 10.81
N GLY A 99 12.69 11.25 11.00
CA GLY A 99 12.77 10.66 12.34
C GLY A 99 11.73 9.59 12.68
N GLY A 100 11.52 8.58 11.81
CA GLY A 100 10.76 7.38 12.18
C GLY A 100 9.23 7.50 12.07
N GLY A 101 8.70 8.62 11.60
CA GLY A 101 7.28 8.86 11.34
C GLY A 101 6.90 8.93 9.86
N GLY A 102 7.83 8.61 8.96
CA GLY A 102 7.68 8.78 7.52
C GLY A 102 6.65 7.88 6.87
N VAL A 103 6.31 8.26 5.64
CA VAL A 103 5.45 7.49 4.73
C VAL A 103 6.28 7.14 3.51
N PHE A 104 6.39 5.88 3.17
CA PHE A 104 7.14 5.39 2.02
C PHE A 104 6.26 4.59 1.07
N PHE A 105 6.46 4.79 -0.23
CA PHE A 105 5.75 4.07 -1.29
C PHE A 105 6.73 3.39 -2.23
N THR A 106 6.51 2.11 -2.51
CA THR A 106 7.23 1.36 -3.54
C THR A 106 6.37 0.23 -4.09
N SER A 107 6.72 -0.30 -5.27
CA SER A 107 6.17 -1.59 -5.70
C SER A 107 6.99 -2.73 -5.10
N TYR A 108 6.32 -3.86 -4.84
CA TYR A 108 7.00 -5.06 -4.35
C TYR A 108 8.16 -5.49 -5.26
N MET A 109 7.96 -5.46 -6.57
CA MET A 109 8.99 -5.85 -7.53
C MET A 109 10.22 -4.93 -7.51
N ASN A 110 10.03 -3.62 -7.33
CA ASN A 110 11.15 -2.70 -7.22
C ASN A 110 11.94 -2.95 -5.94
N MET A 111 11.25 -3.08 -4.81
CA MET A 111 11.88 -3.43 -3.54
C MET A 111 12.65 -4.75 -3.62
N ALA A 112 12.05 -5.80 -4.16
CA ALA A 112 12.70 -7.09 -4.29
C ALA A 112 13.95 -7.03 -5.18
N ARG A 113 13.90 -6.29 -6.29
CA ARG A 113 15.06 -6.09 -7.18
C ARG A 113 16.20 -5.35 -6.49
N GLU A 114 15.91 -4.29 -5.77
CA GLU A 114 16.93 -3.52 -5.05
C GLU A 114 17.59 -4.36 -3.95
N ILE A 115 16.80 -5.13 -3.20
CA ILE A 115 17.33 -6.02 -2.18
C ILE A 115 18.20 -7.12 -2.80
N ILE A 116 17.75 -7.73 -3.91
CA ILE A 116 18.52 -8.77 -4.62
C ILE A 116 19.81 -8.18 -5.22
N ALA A 117 19.76 -6.98 -5.79
CA ALA A 117 20.95 -6.30 -6.30
C ALA A 117 21.95 -6.02 -5.15
N GLY A 118 21.48 -5.62 -3.97
CA GLY A 118 22.31 -5.43 -2.81
C GLY A 118 23.10 -6.68 -2.41
N PHE A 119 22.56 -7.89 -2.62
CA PHE A 119 23.33 -9.12 -2.39
C PHE A 119 24.49 -9.33 -3.36
N GLN A 120 24.37 -8.85 -4.61
CA GLN A 120 25.46 -8.93 -5.58
C GLN A 120 26.60 -7.98 -5.20
N ASP A 121 26.31 -6.93 -4.45
CA ASP A 121 27.27 -5.97 -3.92
C ASP A 121 27.72 -6.29 -2.48
N ASP A 122 27.52 -7.54 -2.01
CA ASP A 122 27.84 -8.01 -0.66
C ASP A 122 27.17 -7.20 0.49
N ILE A 123 26.08 -6.50 0.19
CA ILE A 123 25.29 -5.80 1.19
C ILE A 123 24.41 -6.80 1.95
N PRO A 124 24.51 -6.92 3.27
CA PRO A 124 23.66 -7.81 4.04
C PRO A 124 22.18 -7.52 3.82
N LEU A 125 21.36 -8.56 3.63
CA LEU A 125 19.89 -8.46 3.48
C LEU A 125 19.25 -7.50 4.49
N ARG A 126 19.67 -7.62 5.75
CA ARG A 126 19.12 -6.80 6.82
C ARG A 126 19.33 -5.31 6.56
N VAL A 127 20.51 -4.91 6.08
CA VAL A 127 20.82 -3.49 5.79
C VAL A 127 19.96 -2.99 4.64
N SER A 128 19.78 -3.79 3.60
CA SER A 128 18.92 -3.44 2.47
C SER A 128 17.45 -3.36 2.88
N LEU A 129 17.00 -4.24 3.77
CA LEU A 129 15.63 -4.28 4.26
C LEU A 129 15.34 -3.17 5.28
N ASP A 130 16.29 -2.82 6.14
CA ASP A 130 16.12 -1.81 7.18
C ASP A 130 15.69 -0.46 6.62
N GLY A 131 16.14 -0.08 5.43
CA GLY A 131 15.69 1.12 4.73
C GLY A 131 14.16 1.12 4.48
N TYR A 132 13.60 -0.01 4.06
CA TYR A 132 12.16 -0.17 3.83
C TYR A 132 11.36 -0.32 5.13
N LEU A 133 12.00 -0.78 6.19
CA LEU A 133 11.37 -0.98 7.49
C LEU A 133 11.43 0.26 8.38
N ALA A 134 12.25 1.26 8.02
CA ALA A 134 12.48 2.45 8.85
C ALA A 134 11.20 3.28 9.03
N ASP A 135 10.44 3.48 7.96
CA ASP A 135 9.26 4.34 7.96
C ASP A 135 8.07 3.74 8.70
N ARG A 136 7.27 4.61 9.33
CA ARG A 136 6.05 4.21 10.06
C ARG A 136 5.01 3.58 9.14
N TRP A 137 4.89 4.10 7.91
CA TRP A 137 3.89 3.73 6.93
C TRP A 137 4.57 3.25 5.65
N LEU A 138 4.40 1.98 5.33
CA LEU A 138 4.88 1.42 4.08
C LEU A 138 3.70 1.13 3.15
N PHE A 139 3.71 1.74 1.98
CA PHE A 139 2.86 1.38 0.86
C PHE A 139 3.64 0.47 -0.08
N LEU A 140 3.19 -0.77 -0.18
CA LEU A 140 3.82 -1.83 -0.98
C LEU A 140 2.85 -2.29 -2.05
N ASP A 141 2.95 -1.69 -3.24
CA ASP A 141 2.01 -1.95 -4.33
C ASP A 141 2.33 -3.26 -5.04
N ASP A 142 1.25 -3.97 -5.45
CA ASP A 142 1.28 -5.18 -6.28
C ASP A 142 2.19 -6.31 -5.74
N PHE A 143 2.01 -6.67 -4.46
CA PHE A 143 2.88 -7.66 -3.83
C PHE A 143 2.66 -9.09 -4.38
N THR A 144 1.51 -9.37 -4.97
CA THR A 144 1.18 -10.67 -5.57
C THR A 144 1.52 -10.75 -7.06
N SER A 145 2.31 -9.82 -7.59
CA SER A 145 2.75 -9.83 -8.99
C SER A 145 3.65 -11.03 -9.35
N SER A 146 4.18 -11.73 -8.35
CA SER A 146 4.97 -12.94 -8.52
C SER A 146 4.37 -14.09 -7.71
N ASP A 147 4.09 -15.22 -8.36
CA ASP A 147 3.65 -16.45 -7.67
C ASP A 147 4.69 -17.00 -6.67
N ARG A 148 5.94 -16.56 -6.79
CA ARG A 148 7.03 -16.98 -5.90
C ARG A 148 6.82 -16.50 -4.47
N ILE A 149 6.05 -15.42 -4.28
CA ILE A 149 5.70 -14.95 -2.94
C ILE A 149 4.91 -16.00 -2.13
N PHE A 150 4.28 -16.95 -2.81
CA PHE A 150 3.53 -18.05 -2.19
C PHE A 150 4.33 -19.35 -2.09
N LYS A 151 5.61 -19.34 -2.39
CA LYS A 151 6.50 -20.49 -2.26
C LYS A 151 7.40 -20.31 -1.05
N THR A 152 7.24 -21.17 -0.04
CA THR A 152 7.91 -21.06 1.26
C THR A 152 9.44 -21.13 1.20
N ASP A 153 9.99 -21.70 0.12
CA ASP A 153 11.42 -21.80 -0.15
C ASP A 153 11.97 -20.62 -0.96
N SER A 154 11.10 -19.70 -1.40
CA SER A 154 11.52 -18.54 -2.19
C SER A 154 12.03 -17.39 -1.31
N MET A 155 12.94 -16.60 -1.87
CA MET A 155 13.39 -15.37 -1.23
C MET A 155 12.25 -14.35 -1.12
N GLU A 156 11.40 -14.27 -2.11
CA GLU A 156 10.24 -13.38 -2.13
C GLU A 156 9.28 -13.66 -0.97
N PHE A 157 9.07 -14.94 -0.65
CA PHE A 157 8.30 -15.34 0.53
C PHE A 157 8.96 -14.88 1.82
N GLN A 158 10.26 -15.14 1.98
CA GLN A 158 10.99 -14.75 3.18
C GLN A 158 10.97 -13.23 3.38
N LEU A 159 11.19 -12.46 2.32
CA LEU A 159 11.13 -11.00 2.35
C LEU A 159 9.75 -10.50 2.80
N PHE A 160 8.68 -11.03 2.23
CA PHE A 160 7.32 -10.59 2.59
C PHE A 160 6.98 -10.97 4.04
N ARG A 161 7.35 -12.17 4.46
CA ARG A 161 7.20 -12.64 5.84
C ARG A 161 7.93 -11.72 6.82
N ASP A 162 9.17 -11.39 6.55
CA ASP A 162 9.99 -10.54 7.41
C ASP A 162 9.43 -9.11 7.51
N ILE A 163 8.89 -8.59 6.40
CA ILE A 163 8.17 -7.30 6.40
C ILE A 163 6.96 -7.35 7.32
N ILE A 164 6.10 -8.37 7.18
CA ILE A 164 4.90 -8.49 8.03
C ILE A 164 5.29 -8.59 9.50
N ILE A 165 6.20 -9.50 9.85
CA ILE A 165 6.62 -9.70 11.24
C ILE A 165 7.22 -8.41 11.82
N ASN A 166 8.19 -7.82 11.12
CA ASN A 166 8.87 -6.63 11.62
C ASN A 166 7.90 -5.47 11.83
N ARG A 167 6.98 -5.26 10.88
CA ARG A 167 6.02 -4.16 11.00
C ARG A 167 5.04 -4.36 12.14
N TRP A 168 4.65 -5.62 12.40
CA TRP A 168 3.86 -5.93 13.58
C TRP A 168 4.61 -5.64 14.88
N ASP A 169 5.80 -6.21 15.02
CA ASP A 169 6.61 -6.11 16.23
C ASP A 169 7.06 -4.66 16.53
N SER A 170 7.26 -3.86 15.48
CA SER A 170 7.62 -2.44 15.58
C SER A 170 6.40 -1.50 15.61
N GLU A 171 5.19 -2.03 15.68
CA GLU A 171 3.95 -1.26 15.67
C GLU A 171 3.77 -0.33 14.45
N LYS A 172 4.29 -0.71 13.30
CA LYS A 172 4.24 0.04 12.05
C LYS A 172 3.13 -0.48 11.13
N THR A 173 2.68 0.32 10.19
CA THR A 173 1.57 -0.02 9.29
C THR A 173 2.07 -0.40 7.90
N LEU A 174 1.48 -1.47 7.34
CA LEU A 174 1.64 -1.89 5.95
C LEU A 174 0.33 -1.69 5.20
N ILE A 175 0.38 -0.96 4.09
CA ILE A 175 -0.70 -0.86 3.11
C ILE A 175 -0.21 -1.55 1.84
N THR A 176 -0.93 -2.55 1.37
CA THR A 176 -0.50 -3.33 0.22
C THR A 176 -1.65 -3.70 -0.71
N SER A 177 -1.34 -3.86 -2.00
CA SER A 177 -2.33 -4.25 -3.01
C SER A 177 -2.04 -5.64 -3.59
N SER A 178 -3.12 -6.36 -3.90
CA SER A 178 -3.09 -7.72 -4.46
C SER A 178 -4.06 -7.84 -5.63
N ASN A 179 -3.66 -8.60 -6.65
CA ASN A 179 -4.55 -8.96 -7.77
C ASN A 179 -5.39 -10.21 -7.48
N LEU A 180 -5.34 -10.73 -6.26
CA LEU A 180 -6.21 -11.81 -5.80
C LEU A 180 -7.46 -11.25 -5.13
N GLU A 181 -8.54 -12.02 -5.18
CA GLU A 181 -9.71 -11.79 -4.33
C GLU A 181 -9.35 -11.92 -2.85
N SER A 182 -10.07 -11.19 -2.01
CA SER A 182 -9.80 -11.11 -0.57
C SER A 182 -9.76 -12.48 0.10
N ASP A 183 -10.74 -13.33 -0.19
CA ASP A 183 -10.86 -14.64 0.44
C ASP A 183 -9.74 -15.59 0.01
N ILE A 184 -9.37 -15.53 -1.29
CA ILE A 184 -8.27 -16.31 -1.85
C ILE A 184 -6.95 -15.84 -1.21
N LEU A 185 -6.74 -14.53 -1.13
CA LEU A 185 -5.54 -13.97 -0.50
C LEU A 185 -5.41 -14.40 0.94
N MET A 186 -6.46 -14.19 1.75
CA MET A 186 -6.43 -14.52 3.18
C MET A 186 -6.24 -16.02 3.41
N LYS A 187 -6.87 -16.87 2.60
CA LYS A 187 -6.64 -18.32 2.64
C LYS A 187 -5.17 -18.67 2.37
N LYS A 188 -4.57 -18.11 1.31
CA LYS A 188 -3.15 -18.33 0.99
C LYS A 188 -2.23 -17.86 2.11
N LEU A 189 -2.48 -16.68 2.66
CA LEU A 189 -1.68 -16.15 3.77
C LEU A 189 -1.79 -17.06 5.02
N ASN A 190 -2.98 -17.56 5.32
CA ASN A 190 -3.19 -18.49 6.41
C ASN A 190 -2.46 -19.83 6.21
N GLU A 191 -2.54 -20.40 5.01
CA GLU A 191 -1.86 -21.66 4.66
C GLU A 191 -0.32 -21.52 4.76
N MET A 192 0.21 -20.35 4.39
CA MET A 192 1.65 -20.11 4.33
C MET A 192 2.27 -19.80 5.69
N PHE A 193 1.58 -19.05 6.50
CA PHE A 193 2.14 -18.46 7.72
C PHE A 193 1.69 -19.17 8.99
N GLY A 194 0.66 -20.02 8.90
CA GLY A 194 0.10 -20.72 10.04
C GLY A 194 -0.49 -19.80 11.11
N ASP A 195 -0.89 -20.38 12.22
CA ASP A 195 -1.62 -19.68 13.31
C ASP A 195 -0.87 -18.47 13.88
N TYR A 196 0.46 -18.49 13.83
CA TYR A 196 1.29 -17.41 14.37
C TYR A 196 1.05 -16.07 13.70
N LEU A 197 0.88 -16.03 12.36
CA LEU A 197 0.60 -14.80 11.65
C LEU A 197 -0.89 -14.52 11.49
N VAL A 198 -1.72 -15.56 11.50
CA VAL A 198 -3.19 -15.42 11.45
C VAL A 198 -3.69 -14.49 12.55
N SER A 199 -3.20 -14.68 13.78
CA SER A 199 -3.57 -13.82 14.92
C SER A 199 -3.15 -12.36 14.72
N ARG A 200 -2.01 -12.11 14.02
CA ARG A 200 -1.54 -10.76 13.70
C ARG A 200 -2.32 -10.10 12.57
N LEU A 201 -2.81 -10.91 11.63
CA LEU A 201 -3.62 -10.42 10.52
C LEU A 201 -5.09 -10.21 10.92
N SER A 202 -5.52 -10.65 12.09
CA SER A 202 -6.90 -10.47 12.58
C SER A 202 -7.33 -9.00 12.67
N ASP A 203 -6.38 -8.10 12.94
CA ASP A 203 -6.61 -6.64 13.01
C ASP A 203 -6.45 -5.94 11.65
N SER A 204 -6.34 -6.71 10.56
CA SER A 204 -6.22 -6.14 9.22
C SER A 204 -7.57 -5.61 8.72
N ILE A 205 -7.49 -4.55 7.93
CA ILE A 205 -8.59 -4.15 7.05
C ILE A 205 -8.35 -4.75 5.68
N VAL A 206 -9.36 -5.45 5.15
CA VAL A 206 -9.35 -5.98 3.79
C VAL A 206 -10.44 -5.28 2.99
N LEU A 207 -10.04 -4.62 1.91
CA LEU A 207 -10.93 -3.96 0.96
C LEU A 207 -10.94 -4.75 -0.34
N GLN A 208 -12.07 -5.39 -0.63
CA GLN A 208 -12.33 -6.00 -1.93
C GLN A 208 -12.83 -4.93 -2.90
N PHE A 209 -12.03 -4.65 -3.93
CA PHE A 209 -12.42 -3.73 -5.00
C PHE A 209 -13.36 -4.44 -5.98
N PRO A 210 -14.32 -3.70 -6.56
CA PRO A 210 -15.22 -4.25 -7.58
C PRO A 210 -14.45 -4.76 -8.80
N ASP A 211 -15.03 -5.72 -9.51
CA ASP A 211 -14.43 -6.35 -10.72
C ASP A 211 -14.51 -5.46 -11.97
N ASP A 212 -14.66 -4.17 -11.79
CA ASP A 212 -14.73 -3.17 -12.84
C ASP A 212 -13.33 -2.75 -13.31
N ASP A 213 -13.01 -2.96 -14.59
CA ASP A 213 -11.80 -2.37 -15.18
C ASP A 213 -12.03 -0.91 -15.55
N LEU A 214 -11.65 -0.01 -14.63
CA LEU A 214 -11.84 1.43 -14.79
C LEU A 214 -11.05 2.04 -15.97
N ARG A 215 -10.06 1.33 -16.52
CA ARG A 215 -9.30 1.77 -17.70
C ARG A 215 -10.17 1.72 -18.96
N LYS A 216 -11.14 0.80 -19.02
CA LYS A 216 -12.08 0.67 -20.15
C LYS A 216 -13.14 1.77 -20.14
N LYS A 217 -13.58 2.21 -18.95
CA LYS A 217 -14.59 3.27 -18.78
C LYS A 217 -14.10 4.68 -19.15
N LYS A 218 -12.79 4.90 -19.30
CA LYS A 218 -12.24 6.20 -19.74
C LYS A 218 -12.35 6.46 -21.24
N ASN A 219 -12.69 5.44 -22.02
CA ASN A 219 -12.75 5.52 -23.49
C ASN A 219 -14.20 5.54 -24.03
N GLU A 220 -15.18 5.56 -23.14
CA GLU A 220 -16.61 5.78 -23.41
C GLU A 220 -17.04 7.19 -22.95
#